data_d06fd02be676a4a7ec7a46e8dd53bd75
#
_entry.id   d06fd02be676a4a7ec7a46e8dd53bd75
#
_cell.length_a   1.000
_cell.length_b   1.000
_cell.length_c   1.000
_cell.angle_alpha   90.00
_cell.angle_beta   90.00
_cell.angle_gamma   90.00
#
_symmetry.space_group_name_H-M   'P 1'
#
loop_
_entity.id
_entity.type
_entity.pdbx_description
1 polymer ?
#
loop_
_entity_poly.entity_id
_entity_poly.type
_entity_poly.pdbx_seq_one_letter_code
_entity_poly.pdbx_strand_id
1 'polypeptide(L)'
;MHLYQPRRPKTISNPDFELTRSSAHVTCGRMEHYRRWSVLLVSRPVFSALLVMLVVSTHGAPAEELVGRVARMDRARILRLAQAAMQLAPPAITDHIATNSQGGPHDFYSQSDYSWPNPTNKSGLPYINRDGMSNPDTFNHHRMAMRKMKDAVAALAAAYALTGDDLYVPKAAAFIKVFFLDEQTRMNPNLNYAQATLGKFSGTSYGVIDSLHLAELPVAVNFLEKSSAFDPMVDQGLKKWFADYMAWMTTSTSGIKEMNAKNNHSIAYFVQLASFARFTGNEAMLELSRRRFKEVLLPGQMAADGSFPLEVKRTKPYGYSIFQADNVAALCVLLSTRTEDFWKLPAGHNARQAMEFIYPYLADKSKWLAAHRGEDVQHWASWPVRQPCLLFAYAEFGDPRYFDLWRKLEADPSDLEIRRNMAITQPVLWIARPDGIPLLKKPTGQ
;
A
#
# COMPACT_ATOMS: atom_id res chain seq x y z
N MET A 1 -41.96 31.66 27.58
CA MET A 1 -41.31 31.32 28.86
C MET A 1 -41.71 29.89 29.23
N HIS A 2 -41.02 28.89 28.68
CA HIS A 2 -41.10 27.50 29.10
C HIS A 2 -39.68 26.91 29.03
N LEU A 3 -39.17 26.58 30.21
CA LEU A 3 -37.84 26.04 30.45
C LEU A 3 -37.80 24.55 30.04
N TYR A 4 -36.89 24.20 29.18
CA TYR A 4 -36.58 22.82 28.80
C TYR A 4 -35.45 22.30 29.70
N GLN A 5 -35.72 21.27 30.52
CA GLN A 5 -34.71 20.57 31.32
C GLN A 5 -34.20 19.36 30.57
N PRO A 6 -32.87 19.09 30.52
CA PRO A 6 -32.32 17.90 29.87
C PRO A 6 -32.41 16.67 30.78
N ARG A 7 -32.85 15.54 30.23
CA ARG A 7 -32.86 14.22 30.89
C ARG A 7 -31.44 13.62 30.93
N ARG A 8 -31.09 13.10 32.10
CA ARG A 8 -29.83 12.33 32.33
C ARG A 8 -29.84 10.99 31.59
N PRO A 9 -28.69 10.49 31.07
CA PRO A 9 -28.60 9.17 30.45
C PRO A 9 -28.63 8.07 31.54
N LYS A 10 -29.30 6.96 31.20
CA LYS A 10 -29.34 5.73 31.98
C LYS A 10 -28.03 4.95 31.82
N THR A 11 -27.41 4.61 32.93
CA THR A 11 -26.32 3.64 33.05
C THR A 11 -26.84 2.23 32.76
N ILE A 12 -26.20 1.54 31.84
CA ILE A 12 -26.39 0.10 31.60
C ILE A 12 -25.22 -0.62 32.28
N SER A 13 -25.55 -1.45 33.25
CA SER A 13 -24.65 -2.34 33.98
C SER A 13 -24.27 -3.55 33.12
N ASN A 14 -22.98 -3.85 33.08
CA ASN A 14 -22.42 -5.09 32.52
C ASN A 14 -22.69 -6.24 33.49
N PRO A 15 -22.97 -7.46 32.99
CA PRO A 15 -22.92 -8.68 33.79
C PRO A 15 -21.51 -9.29 33.79
N ASP A 16 -21.10 -9.71 34.98
CA ASP A 16 -19.86 -10.36 35.33
C ASP A 16 -19.64 -11.67 34.58
N PHE A 17 -18.39 -11.87 34.11
CA PHE A 17 -17.92 -13.17 33.65
C PHE A 17 -16.97 -13.75 34.72
N GLU A 18 -17.45 -14.76 35.43
CA GLU A 18 -16.67 -15.55 36.39
C GLU A 18 -15.64 -16.46 35.67
N LEU A 19 -14.41 -16.38 36.15
CA LEU A 19 -13.31 -17.28 35.79
C LEU A 19 -13.37 -18.54 36.66
N THR A 20 -13.78 -19.67 36.12
CA THR A 20 -13.58 -20.99 36.77
C THR A 20 -12.18 -21.52 36.46
N ARG A 21 -11.34 -21.59 37.49
CA ARG A 21 -10.09 -22.36 37.52
C ARG A 21 -10.41 -23.84 37.68
N SER A 22 -9.98 -24.67 36.74
CA SER A 22 -9.87 -26.11 36.92
C SER A 22 -8.40 -26.49 37.00
N SER A 23 -8.01 -26.97 38.17
CA SER A 23 -6.71 -27.58 38.46
C SER A 23 -6.82 -29.08 38.22
N ALA A 24 -6.00 -29.66 37.36
CA ALA A 24 -5.82 -31.08 37.20
C ALA A 24 -4.40 -31.46 37.63
N HIS A 25 -4.37 -32.34 38.63
CA HIS A 25 -3.16 -32.93 39.21
C HIS A 25 -2.52 -33.94 38.26
N VAL A 26 -1.21 -33.83 38.15
CA VAL A 26 -0.31 -34.81 37.54
C VAL A 26 0.06 -35.84 38.60
N THR A 27 -0.23 -37.12 38.37
CA THR A 27 0.34 -38.25 39.13
C THR A 27 1.40 -38.94 38.31
N CYS A 28 2.57 -39.05 38.93
CA CYS A 28 3.75 -39.74 38.51
C CYS A 28 3.59 -41.23 38.74
N GLY A 29 3.92 -42.07 37.77
CA GLY A 29 3.99 -43.53 37.90
C GLY A 29 5.27 -44.04 37.21
N ARG A 30 6.03 -44.72 38.02
CA ARG A 30 7.40 -45.20 37.79
C ARG A 30 7.43 -46.65 37.29
N MET A 31 8.39 -46.92 36.41
CA MET A 31 9.23 -48.14 36.20
C MET A 31 8.59 -49.54 36.20
N GLU A 32 8.99 -50.38 35.27
CA GLU A 32 10.07 -51.42 35.41
C GLU A 32 10.17 -52.34 34.18
N HIS A 33 11.43 -52.55 33.78
CA HIS A 33 12.13 -53.77 33.32
C HIS A 33 11.39 -54.95 32.67
N TYR A 34 11.85 -55.49 31.54
CA TYR A 34 12.64 -56.70 31.39
C TYR A 34 12.88 -57.21 29.95
N ARG A 35 14.16 -57.50 29.69
CA ARG A 35 14.85 -58.64 29.03
C ARG A 35 14.91 -58.77 27.50
N ARG A 36 16.21 -58.88 27.18
CA ARG A 36 16.85 -59.45 26.00
C ARG A 36 16.28 -60.78 25.50
N TRP A 37 16.27 -60.96 24.19
CA TRP A 37 16.70 -62.19 23.52
C TRP A 37 17.37 -61.85 22.19
N SER A 38 18.58 -62.41 22.02
CA SER A 38 19.38 -62.36 20.80
C SER A 38 19.03 -63.57 19.96
N VAL A 39 18.83 -63.38 18.66
CA VAL A 39 18.99 -64.46 17.67
C VAL A 39 19.67 -63.88 16.44
N LEU A 40 20.86 -64.38 16.19
CA LEU A 40 21.61 -64.23 14.94
C LEU A 40 20.91 -65.09 13.86
N LEU A 41 20.66 -64.50 12.68
CA LEU A 41 20.69 -65.24 11.42
C LEU A 41 21.11 -64.38 10.26
N VAL A 42 22.12 -64.83 9.61
CA VAL A 42 22.78 -64.30 8.42
C VAL A 42 21.95 -64.57 7.19
N SER A 43 21.67 -63.59 6.33
CA SER A 43 21.56 -63.80 4.89
C SER A 43 21.57 -62.51 4.07
N ARG A 44 22.52 -62.41 3.18
CA ARG A 44 22.74 -61.73 1.87
C ARG A 44 22.07 -60.38 1.56
N PRO A 45 22.83 -59.46 1.02
CA PRO A 45 22.34 -58.14 0.61
C PRO A 45 21.68 -58.22 -0.77
N VAL A 46 20.40 -57.80 -0.82
CA VAL A 46 19.75 -57.40 -2.06
C VAL A 46 19.94 -55.87 -2.15
N PHE A 47 20.71 -55.42 -3.11
CA PHE A 47 20.82 -53.99 -3.50
C PHE A 47 19.48 -53.55 -4.10
N SER A 48 18.62 -52.96 -3.29
CA SER A 48 17.53 -52.12 -3.78
C SER A 48 18.07 -50.69 -3.73
N ALA A 49 18.43 -50.16 -4.90
CA ALA A 49 18.72 -48.74 -5.08
C ALA A 49 17.42 -47.97 -4.84
N LEU A 50 17.25 -47.47 -3.60
CA LEU A 50 16.21 -46.52 -3.25
C LEU A 50 16.66 -45.18 -3.86
N LEU A 51 16.13 -44.82 -5.03
CA LEU A 51 16.24 -43.50 -5.66
C LEU A 51 15.49 -42.52 -4.73
N VAL A 52 16.19 -41.97 -3.74
CA VAL A 52 15.68 -40.82 -2.96
C VAL A 52 15.68 -39.64 -3.94
N MET A 53 14.55 -39.40 -4.58
CA MET A 53 14.29 -38.13 -5.23
C MET A 53 14.27 -37.07 -4.11
N LEU A 54 15.42 -36.38 -4.00
CA LEU A 54 15.50 -35.11 -3.27
C LEU A 54 14.58 -34.13 -4.04
N VAL A 55 13.32 -34.04 -3.61
CA VAL A 55 12.47 -32.90 -4.00
C VAL A 55 13.05 -31.70 -3.25
N VAL A 56 14.07 -31.08 -3.85
CA VAL A 56 14.51 -29.74 -3.46
C VAL A 56 13.33 -28.85 -3.76
N SER A 57 12.64 -28.42 -2.72
CA SER A 57 11.56 -27.42 -2.82
C SER A 57 12.16 -26.11 -3.31
N THR A 58 12.13 -25.90 -4.63
CA THR A 58 12.64 -24.72 -5.33
C THR A 58 11.68 -23.52 -5.26
N HIS A 59 11.03 -23.29 -4.13
CA HIS A 59 10.08 -22.17 -3.99
C HIS A 59 10.75 -20.79 -3.86
N GLY A 60 12.08 -20.71 -3.77
CA GLY A 60 12.83 -19.45 -3.79
C GLY A 60 13.33 -19.02 -5.17
N ALA A 61 13.70 -19.96 -6.03
CA ALA A 61 14.32 -19.69 -7.32
C ALA A 61 13.44 -18.89 -8.31
N PRO A 62 12.12 -19.11 -8.45
CA PRO A 62 11.29 -18.35 -9.37
C PRO A 62 11.10 -16.87 -8.99
N ALA A 63 11.02 -16.57 -7.71
CA ALA A 63 10.84 -15.18 -7.23
C ALA A 63 12.13 -14.35 -7.41
N GLU A 64 13.29 -14.91 -7.08
CA GLU A 64 14.59 -14.26 -7.33
C GLU A 64 14.84 -14.01 -8.81
N GLU A 65 14.47 -14.97 -9.67
CA GLU A 65 14.57 -14.82 -11.13
C GLU A 65 13.68 -13.70 -11.65
N LEU A 66 12.43 -13.58 -11.14
CA LEU A 66 11.53 -12.49 -11.50
C LEU A 66 12.11 -11.13 -11.10
N VAL A 67 12.51 -10.97 -9.83
CA VAL A 67 13.11 -9.73 -9.34
C VAL A 67 14.32 -9.33 -10.18
N GLY A 68 15.22 -10.28 -10.46
CA GLY A 68 16.39 -10.05 -11.31
C GLY A 68 16.02 -9.64 -12.74
N ARG A 69 14.97 -10.23 -13.32
CA ARG A 69 14.48 -9.88 -14.66
C ARG A 69 13.89 -8.48 -14.71
N VAL A 70 13.05 -8.11 -13.73
CA VAL A 70 12.47 -6.77 -13.62
C VAL A 70 13.57 -5.73 -13.38
N ALA A 71 14.51 -6.02 -12.45
CA ALA A 71 15.63 -5.14 -12.15
C ALA A 71 16.51 -4.87 -13.38
N ARG A 72 16.81 -5.89 -14.20
CA ARG A 72 17.56 -5.71 -15.44
C ARG A 72 16.77 -4.88 -16.48
N MET A 73 15.49 -5.15 -16.63
CA MET A 73 14.64 -4.47 -17.61
C MET A 73 14.45 -2.99 -17.27
N ASP A 74 14.20 -2.67 -16.00
CA ASP A 74 13.96 -1.30 -15.54
C ASP A 74 15.25 -0.57 -15.10
N ARG A 75 16.42 -1.20 -15.23
CA ARG A 75 17.69 -0.63 -14.76
C ARG A 75 17.91 0.81 -15.20
N ALA A 76 17.79 1.06 -16.50
CA ALA A 76 18.01 2.39 -17.06
C ALA A 76 16.99 3.42 -16.51
N ARG A 77 15.73 3.01 -16.38
CA ARG A 77 14.67 3.82 -15.80
C ARG A 77 14.94 4.16 -14.34
N ILE A 78 15.27 3.14 -13.52
CA ILE A 78 15.56 3.32 -12.08
C ILE A 78 16.72 4.27 -11.88
N LEU A 79 17.85 4.07 -12.60
CA LEU A 79 19.03 4.93 -12.47
C LEU A 79 18.78 6.34 -12.95
N ARG A 80 18.02 6.55 -14.02
CA ARG A 80 17.61 7.88 -14.49
C ARG A 80 16.77 8.63 -13.45
N LEU A 81 15.78 7.96 -12.85
CA LEU A 81 14.93 8.55 -11.81
C LEU A 81 15.74 8.86 -10.55
N ALA A 82 16.65 7.98 -10.14
CA ALA A 82 17.53 8.23 -9.01
C ALA A 82 18.46 9.39 -9.26
N GLN A 83 19.05 9.50 -10.46
CA GLN A 83 19.89 10.63 -10.81
C GLN A 83 19.12 11.96 -10.79
N ALA A 84 17.88 12.00 -11.27
CA ALA A 84 17.00 13.17 -11.13
C ALA A 84 16.73 13.49 -9.66
N ALA A 85 16.47 12.49 -8.80
CA ALA A 85 16.28 12.67 -7.37
C ALA A 85 17.54 13.20 -6.66
N MET A 86 18.74 12.79 -7.10
CA MET A 86 20.02 13.34 -6.56
C MET A 86 20.14 14.85 -6.76
N GLN A 87 19.60 15.39 -7.84
CA GLN A 87 19.64 16.83 -8.15
C GLN A 87 18.49 17.63 -7.50
N LEU A 88 17.45 16.96 -7.02
CA LEU A 88 16.27 17.60 -6.46
C LEU A 88 16.55 18.08 -5.03
N ALA A 89 16.18 19.33 -4.70
CA ALA A 89 16.10 19.75 -3.31
C ALA A 89 14.92 19.04 -2.60
N PRO A 90 15.10 18.56 -1.35
CA PRO A 90 14.02 17.98 -0.58
C PRO A 90 12.87 18.99 -0.41
N PRO A 91 11.65 18.67 -0.87
CA PRO A 91 10.50 19.56 -0.69
C PRO A 91 9.93 19.43 0.71
N ALA A 92 9.32 20.51 1.20
CA ALA A 92 8.55 20.53 2.44
C ALA A 92 7.14 21.07 2.20
N ILE A 93 6.21 20.76 3.09
CA ILE A 93 4.87 21.38 3.03
C ILE A 93 4.96 22.87 3.37
N THR A 94 5.92 23.27 4.19
CA THR A 94 6.18 24.66 4.57
C THR A 94 6.71 25.54 3.42
N ASP A 95 7.08 24.95 2.27
CA ASP A 95 7.46 25.71 1.07
C ASP A 95 6.29 26.49 0.47
N HIS A 96 5.04 26.11 0.78
CA HIS A 96 3.83 26.71 0.26
C HIS A 96 2.80 26.98 1.36
N ILE A 97 2.49 28.25 1.56
CA ILE A 97 1.47 28.66 2.55
C ILE A 97 0.07 28.38 2.01
N ALA A 98 -0.69 27.58 2.73
CA ALA A 98 -2.09 27.28 2.42
C ALA A 98 -3.02 28.35 3.04
N THR A 99 -3.18 29.48 2.37
CA THR A 99 -3.92 30.64 2.89
C THR A 99 -5.40 30.37 3.21
N ASN A 100 -5.98 29.34 2.61
CA ASN A 100 -7.36 28.90 2.89
C ASN A 100 -7.43 27.81 3.99
N SER A 101 -6.31 27.39 4.53
CA SER A 101 -6.28 26.42 5.64
C SER A 101 -6.60 27.08 6.98
N GLN A 102 -7.27 26.33 7.85
CA GLN A 102 -7.42 26.69 9.26
C GLN A 102 -6.28 26.15 10.14
N GLY A 103 -5.38 25.33 9.56
CA GLY A 103 -4.23 24.76 10.22
C GLY A 103 -3.01 25.68 10.19
N GLY A 104 -1.96 25.27 10.91
CA GLY A 104 -0.66 25.93 10.92
C GLY A 104 0.22 25.56 9.71
N PRO A 105 1.45 26.10 9.65
CA PRO A 105 2.37 25.88 8.51
C PRO A 105 2.82 24.43 8.37
N HIS A 106 2.77 23.65 9.43
CA HIS A 106 3.11 22.23 9.46
C HIS A 106 1.93 21.29 9.20
N ASP A 107 0.71 21.83 9.06
CA ASP A 107 -0.47 21.02 8.82
C ASP A 107 -0.67 20.81 7.32
N PHE A 108 -0.82 19.55 6.95
CA PHE A 108 -1.13 19.21 5.56
C PHE A 108 -2.49 19.78 5.17
N TYR A 109 -2.53 20.47 4.05
CA TYR A 109 -3.74 21.01 3.46
C TYR A 109 -3.85 20.63 1.99
N SER A 110 -5.03 20.30 1.55
CA SER A 110 -5.38 20.18 0.14
C SER A 110 -6.84 20.58 -0.08
N GLN A 111 -7.16 21.00 -1.29
CA GLN A 111 -8.56 21.16 -1.71
C GLN A 111 -9.00 19.88 -2.45
N SER A 112 -10.30 19.58 -2.35
CA SER A 112 -10.89 18.47 -3.10
C SER A 112 -10.78 18.73 -4.60
N ASP A 113 -10.22 17.79 -5.34
CA ASP A 113 -9.97 17.91 -6.78
C ASP A 113 -11.23 18.16 -7.60
N TYR A 114 -12.36 17.65 -7.15
CA TYR A 114 -13.66 17.78 -7.84
C TYR A 114 -14.50 18.96 -7.33
N SER A 115 -13.89 19.83 -6.57
CA SER A 115 -14.52 21.00 -5.94
C SER A 115 -14.37 22.22 -6.85
N TRP A 116 -15.48 22.80 -7.25
CA TRP A 116 -15.58 23.90 -8.21
C TRP A 116 -16.31 25.10 -7.62
N PRO A 117 -15.96 26.34 -8.04
CA PRO A 117 -16.76 27.50 -7.68
C PRO A 117 -18.23 27.30 -8.05
N ASN A 118 -19.12 27.73 -7.16
CA ASN A 118 -20.56 27.69 -7.41
C ASN A 118 -20.93 28.78 -8.43
N PRO A 119 -21.41 28.43 -9.64
CA PRO A 119 -21.71 29.43 -10.69
C PRO A 119 -22.93 30.27 -10.38
N THR A 120 -23.77 29.87 -9.43
CA THR A 120 -24.99 30.62 -9.05
C THR A 120 -24.71 31.69 -7.98
N ASN A 121 -23.49 31.76 -7.47
CA ASN A 121 -23.08 32.73 -6.45
C ASN A 121 -21.90 33.56 -6.96
N LYS A 122 -22.01 34.90 -6.88
CA LYS A 122 -20.91 35.81 -7.29
C LYS A 122 -19.58 35.56 -6.57
N SER A 123 -19.64 35.14 -5.31
CA SER A 123 -18.43 34.76 -4.55
C SER A 123 -17.86 33.39 -4.94
N GLY A 124 -18.59 32.59 -5.72
CA GLY A 124 -18.24 31.20 -5.99
C GLY A 124 -18.44 30.26 -4.79
N LEU A 125 -18.86 30.76 -3.63
CA LEU A 125 -19.00 29.99 -2.39
C LEU A 125 -20.47 29.64 -2.09
N PRO A 126 -20.74 28.48 -1.43
CA PRO A 126 -19.79 27.40 -1.19
C PRO A 126 -19.50 26.62 -2.47
N TYR A 127 -18.28 26.07 -2.59
CA TYR A 127 -17.91 25.24 -3.74
C TYR A 127 -18.84 24.03 -3.88
N ILE A 128 -19.07 23.62 -5.12
CA ILE A 128 -19.90 22.45 -5.49
C ILE A 128 -19.03 21.30 -6.00
N ASN A 129 -19.49 20.06 -5.81
CA ASN A 129 -18.81 18.88 -6.32
C ASN A 129 -19.24 18.59 -7.77
N ARG A 130 -18.24 18.29 -8.64
CA ARG A 130 -18.42 17.75 -9.99
C ARG A 130 -17.62 16.46 -10.11
N ASP A 131 -18.24 15.34 -9.78
CA ASP A 131 -17.54 14.05 -9.71
C ASP A 131 -16.76 13.74 -10.99
N GLY A 132 -15.50 13.36 -10.83
CA GLY A 132 -14.59 13.03 -11.92
C GLY A 132 -14.02 14.23 -12.69
N MET A 133 -14.51 15.44 -12.46
CA MET A 133 -14.04 16.67 -13.12
C MET A 133 -12.98 17.36 -12.28
N SER A 134 -11.71 17.09 -12.56
CA SER A 134 -10.60 17.70 -11.84
C SER A 134 -10.52 19.20 -12.08
N ASN A 135 -10.48 19.99 -10.99
CA ASN A 135 -10.32 21.44 -11.04
C ASN A 135 -8.83 21.78 -10.92
N PRO A 136 -8.20 22.36 -11.96
CA PRO A 136 -6.77 22.67 -11.95
C PRO A 136 -6.39 23.78 -10.95
N ASP A 137 -7.35 24.61 -10.52
CA ASP A 137 -7.12 25.76 -9.65
C ASP A 137 -7.16 25.42 -8.16
N THR A 138 -7.32 24.13 -7.81
CA THR A 138 -7.30 23.70 -6.41
C THR A 138 -5.90 23.73 -5.82
N PHE A 139 -5.80 24.12 -4.53
CA PHE A 139 -4.53 24.03 -3.81
C PHE A 139 -4.12 22.57 -3.63
N ASN A 140 -3.04 22.15 -4.26
CA ASN A 140 -2.50 20.79 -4.21
C ASN A 140 -1.00 20.72 -3.91
N HIS A 141 -0.36 21.85 -3.56
CA HIS A 141 1.09 21.97 -3.37
C HIS A 141 1.63 20.99 -2.32
N HIS A 142 0.93 20.81 -1.18
CA HIS A 142 1.35 19.86 -0.16
C HIS A 142 1.28 18.40 -0.63
N ARG A 143 0.26 18.03 -1.43
CA ARG A 143 0.21 16.72 -2.09
C ARG A 143 1.37 16.53 -3.06
N MET A 144 1.69 17.56 -3.84
CA MET A 144 2.80 17.51 -4.79
C MET A 144 4.15 17.39 -4.08
N ALA A 145 4.35 18.12 -2.97
CA ALA A 145 5.56 18.02 -2.15
C ALA A 145 5.71 16.58 -1.59
N MET A 146 4.65 16.04 -1.00
CA MET A 146 4.63 14.68 -0.44
C MET A 146 4.95 13.62 -1.51
N ARG A 147 4.34 13.71 -2.71
CA ARG A 147 4.61 12.77 -3.81
C ARG A 147 6.04 12.90 -4.32
N LYS A 148 6.53 14.13 -4.53
CA LYS A 148 7.91 14.39 -4.93
C LYS A 148 8.92 13.78 -3.96
N MET A 149 8.70 13.99 -2.65
CA MET A 149 9.54 13.41 -1.60
C MET A 149 9.52 11.88 -1.70
N LYS A 150 8.33 11.26 -1.71
CA LYS A 150 8.16 9.81 -1.76
C LYS A 150 8.77 9.21 -3.03
N ASP A 151 8.50 9.80 -4.21
CA ASP A 151 9.03 9.34 -5.49
C ASP A 151 10.56 9.39 -5.51
N ALA A 152 11.17 10.45 -4.94
CA ALA A 152 12.61 10.58 -4.82
C ALA A 152 13.20 9.49 -3.92
N VAL A 153 12.63 9.28 -2.72
CA VAL A 153 13.12 8.23 -1.79
C VAL A 153 12.97 6.85 -2.41
N ALA A 154 11.83 6.56 -3.04
CA ALA A 154 11.61 5.25 -3.69
C ALA A 154 12.60 5.01 -4.84
N ALA A 155 12.89 6.02 -5.67
CA ALA A 155 13.86 5.92 -6.77
C ALA A 155 15.29 5.70 -6.24
N LEU A 156 15.70 6.45 -5.20
CA LEU A 156 17.02 6.32 -4.57
C LEU A 156 17.17 4.95 -3.90
N ALA A 157 16.15 4.47 -3.20
CA ALA A 157 16.14 3.14 -2.60
C ALA A 157 16.22 2.03 -3.65
N ALA A 158 15.50 2.16 -4.77
CA ALA A 158 15.56 1.21 -5.87
C ALA A 158 16.96 1.19 -6.53
N ALA A 159 17.59 2.35 -6.70
CA ALA A 159 18.95 2.45 -7.21
C ALA A 159 19.97 1.84 -6.24
N TYR A 160 19.86 2.11 -4.95
CA TYR A 160 20.68 1.46 -3.92
C TYR A 160 20.50 -0.06 -3.94
N ALA A 161 19.25 -0.55 -3.92
CA ALA A 161 18.96 -1.99 -3.98
C ALA A 161 19.54 -2.64 -5.24
N LEU A 162 19.58 -1.91 -6.36
CA LEU A 162 20.09 -2.39 -7.65
C LEU A 162 21.62 -2.41 -7.75
N THR A 163 22.30 -1.44 -7.11
CA THR A 163 23.74 -1.19 -7.31
C THR A 163 24.59 -1.47 -6.07
N GLY A 164 24.01 -1.40 -4.88
CA GLY A 164 24.75 -1.40 -3.61
C GLY A 164 25.56 -0.12 -3.37
N ASP A 165 25.28 0.95 -4.12
CA ASP A 165 26.01 2.21 -4.00
C ASP A 165 25.40 3.08 -2.91
N ASP A 166 26.15 3.24 -1.81
CA ASP A 166 25.74 4.02 -0.65
C ASP A 166 25.54 5.51 -0.94
N LEU A 167 25.97 6.02 -2.12
CA LEU A 167 25.79 7.42 -2.51
C LEU A 167 24.32 7.85 -2.48
N TYR A 168 23.39 6.94 -2.76
CA TYR A 168 21.96 7.22 -2.77
C TYR A 168 21.35 7.37 -1.38
N VAL A 169 21.95 6.76 -0.36
CA VAL A 169 21.38 6.61 0.98
C VAL A 169 21.30 7.91 1.76
N PRO A 170 22.37 8.72 1.90
CA PRO A 170 22.29 10.02 2.60
C PRO A 170 21.32 10.98 1.94
N LYS A 171 21.20 10.92 0.59
CA LYS A 171 20.26 11.76 -0.14
C LYS A 171 18.81 11.38 0.18
N ALA A 172 18.49 10.09 0.22
CA ALA A 172 17.17 9.61 0.63
C ALA A 172 16.85 10.00 2.08
N ALA A 173 17.82 9.86 2.99
CA ALA A 173 17.69 10.30 4.39
C ALA A 173 17.42 11.80 4.50
N ALA A 174 18.03 12.63 3.66
CA ALA A 174 17.78 14.09 3.65
C ALA A 174 16.32 14.42 3.29
N PHE A 175 15.71 13.72 2.32
CA PHE A 175 14.29 13.87 1.99
C PHE A 175 13.40 13.53 3.18
N ILE A 176 13.71 12.45 3.88
CA ILE A 176 12.95 11.99 5.05
C ILE A 176 13.09 13.00 6.19
N LYS A 177 14.31 13.49 6.48
CA LYS A 177 14.56 14.47 7.54
C LYS A 177 13.73 15.73 7.31
N VAL A 178 13.85 16.33 6.13
CA VAL A 178 13.14 17.58 5.81
C VAL A 178 11.61 17.42 5.92
N PHE A 179 11.08 16.32 5.43
CA PHE A 179 9.63 16.17 5.35
C PHE A 179 8.97 15.76 6.68
N PHE A 180 9.67 14.99 7.52
CA PHE A 180 9.07 14.35 8.70
C PHE A 180 9.70 14.73 10.04
N LEU A 181 10.97 15.18 10.06
CA LEU A 181 11.73 15.25 11.31
C LEU A 181 12.19 16.66 11.70
N ASP A 182 12.64 17.45 10.74
CA ASP A 182 13.19 18.77 11.02
C ASP A 182 12.10 19.72 11.53
N GLU A 183 12.33 20.32 12.69
CA GLU A 183 11.35 21.15 13.38
C GLU A 183 10.80 22.32 12.55
N GLN A 184 11.61 22.84 11.62
CA GLN A 184 11.22 23.97 10.78
C GLN A 184 10.38 23.58 9.57
N THR A 185 10.42 22.29 9.14
CA THR A 185 9.86 21.88 7.84
C THR A 185 8.94 20.65 7.92
N ARG A 186 9.00 19.90 9.03
CA ARG A 186 8.27 18.63 9.18
C ARG A 186 6.75 18.80 9.05
N MET A 187 6.13 17.83 8.44
CA MET A 187 4.69 17.68 8.42
C MET A 187 4.19 17.11 9.76
N ASN A 188 3.12 17.67 10.30
CA ASN A 188 2.38 17.09 11.42
C ASN A 188 1.75 15.74 11.01
N PRO A 189 1.74 14.72 11.90
CA PRO A 189 1.21 13.39 11.58
C PRO A 189 -0.33 13.35 11.60
N ASN A 190 -0.96 14.16 10.78
CA ASN A 190 -2.43 14.19 10.62
C ASN A 190 -2.82 14.78 9.25
N LEU A 191 -4.07 14.55 8.85
CA LEU A 191 -4.69 15.12 7.65
C LEU A 191 -6.00 15.84 7.97
N ASN A 192 -6.02 16.61 9.05
CA ASN A 192 -7.23 17.31 9.50
C ASN A 192 -7.80 18.28 8.46
N TYR A 193 -6.95 18.83 7.59
CA TYR A 193 -7.32 19.84 6.60
C TYR A 193 -7.20 19.33 5.15
N ALA A 194 -7.16 18.01 4.96
CA ALA A 194 -7.09 17.44 3.62
C ALA A 194 -8.45 17.44 2.93
N GLN A 195 -8.43 17.65 1.62
CA GLN A 195 -9.59 17.74 0.74
C GLN A 195 -10.69 18.69 1.25
N ALA A 196 -10.27 19.88 1.66
CA ALA A 196 -11.18 20.95 2.02
C ALA A 196 -12.09 21.34 0.83
N THR A 197 -13.30 21.80 1.16
CA THR A 197 -14.25 22.35 0.18
C THR A 197 -14.56 23.78 0.63
N LEU A 198 -14.13 24.76 -0.14
CA LEU A 198 -14.24 26.17 0.23
C LEU A 198 -15.69 26.58 0.53
N GLY A 199 -15.87 27.26 1.67
CA GLY A 199 -17.18 27.66 2.17
C GLY A 199 -18.03 26.53 2.73
N LYS A 200 -17.49 25.29 2.87
CA LYS A 200 -18.28 24.14 3.33
C LYS A 200 -17.54 23.28 4.37
N PHE A 201 -16.32 22.85 4.07
CA PHE A 201 -15.53 21.96 4.94
C PHE A 201 -14.08 22.39 4.97
N SER A 202 -13.47 22.48 6.17
CA SER A 202 -12.04 22.76 6.36
C SER A 202 -11.15 21.55 6.04
N GLY A 203 -11.72 20.36 6.05
CA GLY A 203 -11.14 19.06 5.69
C GLY A 203 -12.24 18.00 5.67
N THR A 204 -11.98 16.87 5.05
CA THR A 204 -12.96 15.77 4.91
C THR A 204 -12.32 14.42 5.20
N SER A 205 -13.15 13.41 5.51
CA SER A 205 -12.65 12.05 5.70
C SER A 205 -11.98 11.48 4.44
N TYR A 206 -12.51 11.80 3.24
CA TYR A 206 -11.86 11.33 1.99
C TYR A 206 -10.48 11.94 1.77
N GLY A 207 -10.10 12.95 2.53
CA GLY A 207 -8.76 13.51 2.50
C GLY A 207 -7.67 12.55 2.95
N VAL A 208 -8.00 11.52 3.73
CA VAL A 208 -7.04 10.49 4.18
C VAL A 208 -6.39 9.76 2.99
N ILE A 209 -7.08 9.65 1.85
CA ILE A 209 -6.54 9.03 0.63
C ILE A 209 -5.35 9.82 0.04
N ASP A 210 -5.21 11.11 0.35
CA ASP A 210 -4.12 11.93 -0.17
C ASP A 210 -2.74 11.41 0.23
N SER A 211 -2.63 10.73 1.39
CA SER A 211 -1.40 10.10 1.88
C SER A 211 -1.19 8.66 1.42
N LEU A 212 -2.03 8.11 0.53
CA LEU A 212 -1.85 6.75 0.00
C LEU A 212 -0.45 6.53 -0.59
N HIS A 213 0.13 7.56 -1.20
CA HIS A 213 1.48 7.52 -1.75
C HIS A 213 2.55 7.21 -0.69
N LEU A 214 2.34 7.57 0.57
CA LEU A 214 3.26 7.25 1.67
C LEU A 214 3.35 5.74 1.94
N ALA A 215 2.44 4.91 1.44
CA ALA A 215 2.52 3.47 1.62
C ALA A 215 3.76 2.83 0.94
N GLU A 216 4.34 3.47 -0.08
CA GLU A 216 5.59 3.00 -0.70
C GLU A 216 6.83 3.36 0.12
N LEU A 217 6.77 4.40 0.96
CA LEU A 217 7.93 4.90 1.71
C LEU A 217 8.52 3.85 2.67
N PRO A 218 7.73 3.16 3.54
CA PRO A 218 8.23 2.07 4.38
C PRO A 218 8.91 0.96 3.58
N VAL A 219 8.33 0.59 2.44
CA VAL A 219 8.91 -0.44 1.58
C VAL A 219 10.27 -0.01 1.04
N ALA A 220 10.42 1.26 0.64
CA ALA A 220 11.69 1.82 0.19
C ALA A 220 12.74 1.89 1.32
N VAL A 221 12.33 2.36 2.51
CA VAL A 221 13.24 2.52 3.67
C VAL A 221 13.78 1.18 4.15
N ASN A 222 13.02 0.10 4.11
CA ASN A 222 13.50 -1.26 4.45
C ASN A 222 14.71 -1.72 3.61
N PHE A 223 14.94 -1.15 2.43
CA PHE A 223 16.15 -1.39 1.66
C PHE A 223 17.29 -0.48 2.12
N LEU A 224 17.00 0.79 2.41
CA LEU A 224 18.01 1.76 2.87
C LEU A 224 18.60 1.40 4.23
N GLU A 225 17.80 0.82 5.13
CA GLU A 225 18.24 0.32 6.45
C GLU A 225 19.34 -0.74 6.37
N LYS A 226 19.54 -1.37 5.21
CA LYS A 226 20.62 -2.36 4.99
C LYS A 226 21.99 -1.71 4.81
N SER A 227 22.04 -0.40 4.56
CA SER A 227 23.26 0.36 4.44
C SER A 227 23.70 0.93 5.77
N SER A 228 24.97 0.82 6.09
CA SER A 228 25.57 1.52 7.24
C SER A 228 25.57 3.05 7.10
N ALA A 229 25.33 3.57 5.91
CA ALA A 229 25.19 5.01 5.65
C ALA A 229 23.79 5.55 6.00
N PHE A 230 22.82 4.69 6.29
CA PHE A 230 21.49 5.12 6.75
C PHE A 230 21.51 5.41 8.25
N ASP A 231 21.26 6.66 8.61
CA ASP A 231 21.28 7.13 9.99
C ASP A 231 20.16 6.48 10.82
N PRO A 232 20.46 5.71 11.88
CA PRO A 232 19.45 5.08 12.72
C PRO A 232 18.47 6.06 13.38
N MET A 233 18.88 7.32 13.59
CA MET A 233 18.01 8.36 14.14
C MET A 233 16.93 8.78 13.15
N VAL A 234 17.23 8.72 11.85
CA VAL A 234 16.22 8.95 10.79
C VAL A 234 15.19 7.84 10.77
N ASP A 235 15.63 6.60 10.88
CA ASP A 235 14.76 5.43 10.97
C ASP A 235 13.82 5.51 12.17
N GLN A 236 14.38 5.73 13.37
CA GLN A 236 13.60 5.84 14.61
C GLN A 236 12.59 6.99 14.56
N GLY A 237 13.03 8.14 14.07
CA GLY A 237 12.17 9.32 13.92
C GLY A 237 11.01 9.07 12.95
N LEU A 238 11.29 8.44 11.81
CA LEU A 238 10.28 8.10 10.82
C LEU A 238 9.28 7.04 11.36
N LYS A 239 9.76 6.01 12.04
CA LYS A 239 8.90 5.01 12.71
C LYS A 239 7.98 5.65 13.74
N LYS A 240 8.52 6.60 14.52
CA LYS A 240 7.68 7.38 15.47
C LYS A 240 6.63 8.19 14.73
N TRP A 241 7.00 8.90 13.67
CA TRP A 241 6.04 9.70 12.89
C TRP A 241 4.90 8.83 12.34
N PHE A 242 5.20 7.65 11.78
CA PHE A 242 4.18 6.72 11.29
C PHE A 242 3.33 6.14 12.42
N ALA A 243 3.90 5.89 13.60
CA ALA A 243 3.13 5.45 14.77
C ALA A 243 2.12 6.52 15.21
N ASP A 244 2.54 7.78 15.28
CA ASP A 244 1.66 8.92 15.61
C ASP A 244 0.58 9.12 14.52
N TYR A 245 0.94 8.96 13.25
CA TYR A 245 0.00 9.06 12.13
C TYR A 245 -1.04 7.93 12.16
N MET A 246 -0.63 6.68 12.38
CA MET A 246 -1.57 5.56 12.58
C MET A 246 -2.50 5.77 13.76
N ALA A 247 -1.99 6.34 14.87
CA ALA A 247 -2.84 6.69 16.01
C ALA A 247 -3.92 7.70 15.61
N TRP A 248 -3.54 8.75 14.85
CA TRP A 248 -4.52 9.69 14.30
C TRP A 248 -5.50 9.01 13.32
N MET A 249 -5.03 8.18 12.42
CA MET A 249 -5.87 7.44 11.46
C MET A 249 -6.94 6.60 12.18
N THR A 250 -6.59 5.95 13.28
CA THR A 250 -7.47 4.99 13.98
C THR A 250 -8.34 5.62 15.07
N THR A 251 -8.07 6.86 15.49
CA THR A 251 -8.80 7.51 16.56
C THR A 251 -9.57 8.76 16.13
N SER A 252 -9.14 9.44 15.06
CA SER A 252 -9.82 10.64 14.59
C SER A 252 -11.15 10.31 13.90
N THR A 253 -12.11 11.24 13.96
CA THR A 253 -13.39 11.13 13.28
C THR A 253 -13.22 10.90 11.76
N SER A 254 -12.26 11.61 11.13
CA SER A 254 -11.98 11.47 9.69
C SER A 254 -11.38 10.11 9.37
N GLY A 255 -10.40 9.65 10.15
CA GLY A 255 -9.78 8.35 9.96
C GLY A 255 -10.76 7.19 10.14
N ILE A 256 -11.58 7.22 11.21
CA ILE A 256 -12.60 6.20 11.46
C ILE A 256 -13.65 6.17 10.34
N LYS A 257 -14.07 7.33 9.83
CA LYS A 257 -15.03 7.40 8.73
C LYS A 257 -14.45 6.84 7.44
N GLU A 258 -13.20 7.15 7.13
CA GLU A 258 -12.50 6.63 5.94
C GLU A 258 -12.29 5.12 6.03
N MET A 259 -11.87 4.61 7.19
CA MET A 259 -11.73 3.18 7.47
C MET A 259 -13.01 2.39 7.16
N ASN A 260 -14.19 3.01 7.33
CA ASN A 260 -15.49 2.39 7.14
C ASN A 260 -16.17 2.78 5.82
N ALA A 261 -15.48 3.45 4.91
CA ALA A 261 -15.99 3.73 3.57
C ALA A 261 -16.36 2.41 2.84
N LYS A 262 -17.34 2.49 1.93
CA LYS A 262 -17.87 1.29 1.24
C LYS A 262 -17.27 1.07 -0.15
N ASN A 263 -16.28 1.86 -0.53
CA ASN A 263 -15.65 1.91 -1.86
C ASN A 263 -14.12 1.90 -1.74
N ASN A 264 -13.41 2.26 -2.81
CA ASN A 264 -11.94 2.28 -2.89
C ASN A 264 -11.25 2.98 -1.72
N HIS A 265 -11.89 3.95 -1.09
CA HIS A 265 -11.34 4.72 0.03
C HIS A 265 -10.92 3.84 1.21
N SER A 266 -11.74 2.88 1.65
CA SER A 266 -11.35 2.00 2.75
C SER A 266 -10.27 0.99 2.32
N ILE A 267 -10.25 0.52 1.07
CA ILE A 267 -9.14 -0.32 0.57
C ILE A 267 -7.84 0.48 0.61
N ALA A 268 -7.83 1.71 0.07
CA ALA A 268 -6.67 2.61 0.12
C ALA A 268 -6.25 2.96 1.55
N TYR A 269 -7.20 3.12 2.47
CA TYR A 269 -6.91 3.29 3.90
C TYR A 269 -6.13 2.11 4.46
N PHE A 270 -6.56 0.87 4.16
CA PHE A 270 -5.88 -0.32 4.69
C PHE A 270 -4.55 -0.62 3.99
N VAL A 271 -4.34 -0.19 2.74
CA VAL A 271 -2.99 -0.21 2.12
C VAL A 271 -2.01 0.62 2.96
N GLN A 272 -2.42 1.82 3.36
CA GLN A 272 -1.63 2.71 4.21
C GLN A 272 -1.38 2.09 5.59
N LEU A 273 -2.47 1.71 6.28
CA LEU A 273 -2.40 1.16 7.63
C LEU A 273 -1.51 -0.09 7.69
N ALA A 274 -1.65 -1.01 6.74
CA ALA A 274 -0.85 -2.23 6.69
C ALA A 274 0.63 -1.95 6.40
N SER A 275 0.94 -1.02 5.48
CA SER A 275 2.32 -0.63 5.19
C SER A 275 3.00 -0.01 6.40
N PHE A 276 2.34 0.94 7.05
CA PHE A 276 2.87 1.63 8.24
C PHE A 276 3.01 0.69 9.44
N ALA A 277 2.03 -0.21 9.63
CA ALA A 277 2.05 -1.21 10.70
C ALA A 277 3.19 -2.22 10.54
N ARG A 278 3.48 -2.68 9.31
CA ARG A 278 4.65 -3.53 9.03
C ARG A 278 5.95 -2.84 9.38
N PHE A 279 6.09 -1.59 8.99
CA PHE A 279 7.30 -0.79 9.21
C PHE A 279 7.57 -0.51 10.68
N THR A 280 6.52 -0.26 11.46
CA THR A 280 6.61 0.04 12.89
C THR A 280 6.54 -1.20 13.77
N GLY A 281 6.33 -2.39 13.21
CA GLY A 281 6.14 -3.63 13.98
C GLY A 281 4.80 -3.68 14.75
N ASN A 282 3.79 -2.93 14.32
CA ASN A 282 2.48 -2.90 14.99
C ASN A 282 1.59 -4.06 14.54
N GLU A 283 1.76 -5.23 15.15
CA GLU A 283 1.04 -6.44 14.78
C GLU A 283 -0.48 -6.33 15.00
N ALA A 284 -0.93 -5.55 15.99
CA ALA A 284 -2.36 -5.33 16.22
C ALA A 284 -3.05 -4.66 15.02
N MET A 285 -2.38 -3.67 14.39
CA MET A 285 -2.90 -2.99 13.20
C MET A 285 -2.79 -3.86 11.95
N LEU A 286 -1.79 -4.72 11.86
CA LEU A 286 -1.70 -5.73 10.80
C LEU A 286 -2.84 -6.74 10.90
N GLU A 287 -3.11 -7.26 12.08
CA GLU A 287 -4.19 -8.23 12.28
C GLU A 287 -5.57 -7.59 12.05
N LEU A 288 -5.77 -6.35 12.48
CA LEU A 288 -6.96 -5.57 12.11
C LEU A 288 -7.11 -5.49 10.60
N SER A 289 -6.03 -5.21 9.87
CA SER A 289 -6.04 -5.08 8.42
C SER A 289 -6.35 -6.41 7.73
N ARG A 290 -5.76 -7.52 8.19
CA ARG A 290 -6.04 -8.89 7.69
C ARG A 290 -7.51 -9.25 7.86
N ARG A 291 -8.03 -9.10 9.08
CA ARG A 291 -9.42 -9.39 9.40
C ARG A 291 -10.39 -8.54 8.57
N ARG A 292 -10.16 -7.21 8.53
CA ARG A 292 -11.02 -6.30 7.78
C ARG A 292 -11.01 -6.62 6.29
N PHE A 293 -9.86 -6.94 5.71
CA PHE A 293 -9.76 -7.29 4.30
C PHE A 293 -10.56 -8.56 3.95
N LYS A 294 -10.41 -9.64 4.74
CA LYS A 294 -11.09 -10.91 4.53
C LYS A 294 -12.60 -10.85 4.77
N GLU A 295 -12.99 -10.21 5.88
CA GLU A 295 -14.36 -10.36 6.39
C GLU A 295 -15.28 -9.23 5.95
N VAL A 296 -14.73 -8.06 5.59
CA VAL A 296 -15.55 -6.87 5.33
C VAL A 296 -15.28 -6.27 3.96
N LEU A 297 -14.00 -6.02 3.61
CA LEU A 297 -13.70 -5.19 2.45
C LEU A 297 -13.96 -5.94 1.13
N LEU A 298 -13.33 -7.10 0.94
CA LEU A 298 -13.56 -7.87 -0.28
C LEU A 298 -15.01 -8.36 -0.38
N PRO A 299 -15.61 -9.00 0.65
CA PRO A 299 -17.00 -9.46 0.55
C PRO A 299 -18.01 -8.33 0.36
N GLY A 300 -17.73 -7.14 0.91
CA GLY A 300 -18.65 -6.01 0.86
C GLY A 300 -18.53 -5.12 -0.38
N GLN A 301 -17.42 -5.22 -1.12
CA GLN A 301 -17.14 -4.32 -2.24
C GLN A 301 -17.04 -5.02 -3.60
N MET A 302 -16.64 -6.29 -3.64
CA MET A 302 -16.43 -7.04 -4.88
C MET A 302 -17.66 -7.86 -5.24
N ALA A 303 -18.08 -7.81 -6.50
CA ALA A 303 -19.11 -8.67 -7.05
C ALA A 303 -18.54 -10.05 -7.45
N ALA A 304 -19.42 -11.02 -7.71
CA ALA A 304 -19.03 -12.39 -8.06
C ALA A 304 -18.19 -12.49 -9.36
N ASP A 305 -18.31 -11.51 -10.26
CA ASP A 305 -17.51 -11.41 -11.50
C ASP A 305 -16.13 -10.79 -11.26
N GLY A 306 -15.78 -10.41 -10.04
CA GLY A 306 -14.54 -9.72 -9.68
C GLY A 306 -14.56 -8.21 -9.86
N SER A 307 -15.66 -7.63 -10.36
CA SER A 307 -15.82 -6.18 -10.47
C SER A 307 -16.07 -5.53 -9.10
N PHE A 308 -15.90 -4.21 -9.07
CA PHE A 308 -16.25 -3.36 -7.92
C PHE A 308 -17.38 -2.42 -8.31
N PRO A 309 -18.66 -2.77 -8.03
CA PRO A 309 -19.82 -2.05 -8.54
C PRO A 309 -19.87 -0.57 -8.21
N LEU A 310 -19.33 -0.16 -7.04
CA LEU A 310 -19.29 1.26 -6.66
C LEU A 310 -18.25 2.04 -7.48
N GLU A 311 -17.22 1.40 -7.99
CA GLU A 311 -16.20 2.01 -8.86
C GLU A 311 -16.69 2.05 -10.31
N VAL A 312 -17.30 0.97 -10.79
CA VAL A 312 -17.87 0.90 -12.15
C VAL A 312 -19.01 1.91 -12.36
N LYS A 313 -19.68 2.34 -11.30
CA LYS A 313 -20.76 3.37 -11.35
C LYS A 313 -20.26 4.81 -11.31
N ARG A 314 -18.94 5.03 -11.14
CA ARG A 314 -18.38 6.39 -11.09
C ARG A 314 -18.34 7.02 -12.48
N THR A 315 -18.10 8.32 -12.50
CA THR A 315 -17.92 9.10 -13.74
C THR A 315 -16.60 8.82 -14.46
N LYS A 316 -15.64 8.17 -13.77
CA LYS A 316 -14.41 7.61 -14.34
C LYS A 316 -14.35 6.10 -14.05
N PRO A 317 -15.26 5.30 -14.63
CA PRO A 317 -15.44 3.90 -14.23
C PRO A 317 -14.22 3.02 -14.51
N TYR A 318 -13.48 3.31 -15.57
CA TYR A 318 -12.29 2.57 -15.96
C TYR A 318 -11.11 2.87 -15.03
N GLY A 319 -10.77 4.16 -14.85
CA GLY A 319 -9.70 4.58 -13.96
C GLY A 319 -9.92 4.14 -12.51
N TYR A 320 -11.15 4.25 -11.98
CA TYR A 320 -11.45 3.77 -10.63
C TYR A 320 -11.38 2.25 -10.50
N SER A 321 -11.75 1.49 -11.54
CA SER A 321 -11.61 0.03 -11.53
C SER A 321 -10.14 -0.39 -11.52
N ILE A 322 -9.29 0.29 -12.27
CA ILE A 322 -7.83 0.10 -12.26
C ILE A 322 -7.25 0.43 -10.89
N PHE A 323 -7.58 1.60 -10.36
CA PHE A 323 -7.12 2.06 -9.05
C PHE A 323 -7.48 1.07 -7.93
N GLN A 324 -8.71 0.53 -7.98
CA GLN A 324 -9.16 -0.46 -7.00
C GLN A 324 -8.37 -1.77 -7.13
N ALA A 325 -8.12 -2.26 -8.35
CA ALA A 325 -7.34 -3.47 -8.58
C ALA A 325 -5.89 -3.33 -8.07
N ASP A 326 -5.26 -2.17 -8.30
CA ASP A 326 -3.92 -1.88 -7.78
C ASP A 326 -3.88 -1.92 -6.25
N ASN A 327 -4.85 -1.29 -5.58
CA ASN A 327 -4.90 -1.26 -4.12
C ASN A 327 -5.21 -2.64 -3.50
N VAL A 328 -6.09 -3.43 -4.13
CA VAL A 328 -6.34 -4.82 -3.70
C VAL A 328 -5.08 -5.67 -3.83
N ALA A 329 -4.36 -5.56 -4.95
CA ALA A 329 -3.11 -6.28 -5.16
C ALA A 329 -2.02 -5.85 -4.16
N ALA A 330 -1.89 -4.54 -3.90
CA ALA A 330 -0.97 -4.02 -2.90
C ALA A 330 -1.27 -4.55 -1.49
N LEU A 331 -2.56 -4.61 -1.11
CA LEU A 331 -2.96 -5.21 0.16
C LEU A 331 -2.59 -6.68 0.24
N CYS A 332 -2.82 -7.47 -0.81
CA CYS A 332 -2.42 -8.87 -0.82
C CYS A 332 -0.91 -9.03 -0.59
N VAL A 333 -0.07 -8.18 -1.23
CA VAL A 333 1.39 -8.19 -1.01
C VAL A 333 1.73 -7.84 0.44
N LEU A 334 1.08 -6.83 1.02
CA LEU A 334 1.35 -6.37 2.39
C LEU A 334 0.86 -7.36 3.46
N LEU A 335 -0.27 -8.02 3.25
CA LEU A 335 -0.93 -8.84 4.28
C LEU A 335 -0.49 -10.30 4.25
N SER A 336 -0.07 -10.82 3.08
CA SER A 336 0.36 -12.22 2.94
C SER A 336 1.58 -12.54 3.81
N THR A 337 1.55 -13.74 4.41
CA THR A 337 2.59 -14.31 5.25
C THR A 337 3.03 -15.67 4.69
N ARG A 338 3.93 -16.36 5.37
CA ARG A 338 4.29 -17.75 5.02
C ARG A 338 3.15 -18.75 5.26
N THR A 339 2.22 -18.41 6.14
CA THR A 339 1.13 -19.30 6.58
C THR A 339 -0.23 -18.87 6.07
N GLU A 340 -0.41 -17.65 5.64
CA GLU A 340 -1.68 -17.12 5.13
C GLU A 340 -1.45 -16.32 3.84
N ASP A 341 -2.09 -16.76 2.76
CA ASP A 341 -1.98 -16.18 1.44
C ASP A 341 -3.26 -15.40 1.08
N PHE A 342 -3.13 -14.08 1.08
CA PHE A 342 -4.26 -13.17 0.83
C PHE A 342 -4.68 -13.08 -0.64
N TRP A 343 -3.89 -13.69 -1.56
CA TRP A 343 -4.29 -13.88 -2.94
C TRP A 343 -5.24 -15.06 -3.15
N LYS A 344 -5.19 -16.03 -2.23
CA LYS A 344 -5.92 -17.31 -2.29
C LYS A 344 -7.03 -17.42 -1.24
N LEU A 345 -7.65 -16.30 -0.90
CA LEU A 345 -8.81 -16.33 -0.01
C LEU A 345 -9.93 -17.20 -0.61
N PRO A 346 -10.86 -17.76 0.24
CA PRO A 346 -11.91 -18.66 -0.21
C PRO A 346 -12.67 -18.14 -1.43
N ALA A 347 -13.17 -19.07 -2.25
CA ALA A 347 -13.89 -18.77 -3.49
C ALA A 347 -15.07 -17.81 -3.26
N GLY A 348 -15.27 -16.91 -4.20
CA GLY A 348 -16.35 -15.92 -4.20
C GLY A 348 -15.87 -14.47 -4.06
N HIS A 349 -14.77 -14.21 -3.33
CA HIS A 349 -14.23 -12.87 -3.15
C HIS A 349 -12.72 -12.96 -2.92
N ASN A 350 -11.92 -13.04 -3.98
CA ASN A 350 -10.46 -13.07 -3.88
C ASN A 350 -9.79 -12.19 -4.94
N ALA A 351 -8.54 -11.83 -4.70
CA ALA A 351 -7.79 -10.93 -5.58
C ALA A 351 -7.59 -11.49 -6.98
N ARG A 352 -7.55 -12.82 -7.16
CA ARG A 352 -7.48 -13.43 -8.50
C ARG A 352 -8.68 -13.04 -9.34
N GLN A 353 -9.90 -13.06 -8.78
CA GLN A 353 -11.12 -12.67 -9.51
C GLN A 353 -11.05 -11.20 -9.93
N ALA A 354 -10.56 -10.30 -9.06
CA ALA A 354 -10.38 -8.89 -9.41
C ALA A 354 -9.39 -8.73 -10.57
N MET A 355 -8.29 -9.50 -10.58
CA MET A 355 -7.30 -9.48 -11.67
C MET A 355 -7.85 -10.08 -12.96
N GLU A 356 -8.61 -11.19 -12.90
CA GLU A 356 -9.26 -11.79 -14.07
C GLU A 356 -10.32 -10.85 -14.67
N PHE A 357 -11.01 -10.09 -13.83
CA PHE A 357 -11.96 -9.07 -14.27
C PHE A 357 -11.27 -7.94 -15.05
N ILE A 358 -10.22 -7.33 -14.47
CA ILE A 358 -9.64 -6.11 -15.05
C ILE A 358 -8.67 -6.39 -16.22
N TYR A 359 -8.00 -7.55 -16.24
CA TYR A 359 -6.96 -7.89 -17.22
C TYR A 359 -7.41 -7.73 -18.69
N PRO A 360 -8.56 -8.29 -19.13
CA PRO A 360 -8.96 -8.20 -20.53
C PRO A 360 -9.17 -6.75 -21.01
N TYR A 361 -9.51 -5.86 -20.09
CA TYR A 361 -9.72 -4.43 -20.38
C TYR A 361 -8.41 -3.64 -20.38
N LEU A 362 -7.42 -4.06 -19.58
CA LEU A 362 -6.06 -3.50 -19.65
C LEU A 362 -5.33 -3.95 -20.90
N ALA A 363 -5.58 -5.19 -21.36
CA ALA A 363 -4.98 -5.74 -22.56
C ALA A 363 -5.60 -5.16 -23.85
N ASP A 364 -6.89 -4.87 -23.80
CA ASP A 364 -7.67 -4.32 -24.91
C ASP A 364 -8.81 -3.45 -24.39
N LYS A 365 -8.56 -2.15 -24.35
CA LYS A 365 -9.50 -1.14 -23.84
C LYS A 365 -10.83 -1.09 -24.59
N SER A 366 -10.87 -1.50 -25.87
CA SER A 366 -12.11 -1.52 -26.66
C SER A 366 -13.15 -2.48 -26.08
N LYS A 367 -12.72 -3.53 -25.37
CA LYS A 367 -13.60 -4.46 -24.67
C LYS A 367 -14.38 -3.81 -23.53
N TRP A 368 -13.80 -2.78 -22.90
CA TRP A 368 -14.50 -2.02 -21.87
C TRP A 368 -15.75 -1.33 -22.43
N LEU A 369 -15.58 -0.70 -23.59
CA LEU A 369 -16.72 -0.04 -24.28
C LEU A 369 -17.72 -1.06 -24.82
N ALA A 370 -17.24 -2.18 -25.38
CA ALA A 370 -18.10 -3.26 -25.86
C ALA A 370 -18.95 -3.88 -24.74
N ALA A 371 -18.46 -3.82 -23.48
CA ALA A 371 -19.21 -4.23 -22.29
C ALA A 371 -20.17 -3.12 -21.77
N HIS A 372 -20.40 -2.05 -22.52
CA HIS A 372 -21.27 -0.91 -22.17
C HIS A 372 -20.92 -0.25 -20.81
N ARG A 373 -19.63 -0.16 -20.47
CA ARG A 373 -19.20 0.38 -19.18
C ARG A 373 -18.92 1.89 -19.18
N GLY A 374 -18.95 2.53 -20.36
CA GLY A 374 -18.73 3.97 -20.54
C GLY A 374 -17.27 4.39 -20.47
N GLU A 375 -16.97 5.56 -21.02
CA GLU A 375 -15.66 6.21 -20.93
C GLU A 375 -15.54 7.01 -19.64
N ASP A 376 -14.30 7.19 -19.17
CA ASP A 376 -14.01 8.17 -18.13
C ASP A 376 -14.25 9.59 -18.68
N VAL A 377 -14.93 10.43 -17.93
CA VAL A 377 -15.27 11.83 -18.36
C VAL A 377 -14.02 12.70 -18.58
N GLN A 378 -12.88 12.31 -17.99
CA GLN A 378 -11.56 12.92 -18.20
C GLN A 378 -10.49 11.83 -18.19
N HIS A 379 -9.36 12.10 -18.84
CA HIS A 379 -8.15 11.25 -18.85
C HIS A 379 -8.35 9.85 -19.47
N TRP A 380 -9.46 9.61 -20.17
CA TRP A 380 -9.72 8.34 -20.85
C TRP A 380 -8.56 7.92 -21.75
N ALA A 381 -8.03 8.81 -22.58
CA ALA A 381 -6.96 8.51 -23.52
C ALA A 381 -5.63 8.11 -22.84
N SER A 382 -5.39 8.59 -21.60
CA SER A 382 -4.15 8.36 -20.87
C SER A 382 -4.06 6.96 -20.24
N TRP A 383 -5.15 6.21 -20.18
CA TRP A 383 -5.17 4.82 -19.71
C TRP A 383 -5.09 3.81 -20.85
N PRO A 384 -4.62 2.56 -20.61
CA PRO A 384 -3.93 2.09 -19.41
C PRO A 384 -2.44 2.45 -19.42
N VAL A 385 -1.82 2.43 -18.23
CA VAL A 385 -0.38 2.55 -18.04
C VAL A 385 0.16 1.34 -17.30
N ARG A 386 1.46 1.27 -17.00
CA ARG A 386 2.11 0.15 -16.33
C ARG A 386 1.65 0.01 -14.89
N GLN A 387 0.57 -0.76 -14.68
CA GLN A 387 -0.05 -0.94 -13.37
C GLN A 387 0.73 -1.93 -12.50
N PRO A 388 1.04 -1.59 -11.22
CA PRO A 388 1.70 -2.49 -10.26
C PRO A 388 0.99 -3.83 -10.09
N CYS A 389 -0.35 -3.85 -10.10
CA CYS A 389 -1.16 -5.06 -9.93
C CYS A 389 -0.83 -6.15 -10.97
N LEU A 390 -0.48 -5.78 -12.20
CA LEU A 390 -0.07 -6.74 -13.22
C LEU A 390 1.23 -7.47 -12.83
N LEU A 391 2.21 -6.73 -12.31
CA LEU A 391 3.47 -7.33 -11.86
C LEU A 391 3.25 -8.21 -10.62
N PHE A 392 2.42 -7.76 -9.69
CA PHE A 392 2.09 -8.50 -8.48
C PHE A 392 1.31 -9.78 -8.80
N ALA A 393 0.35 -9.72 -9.72
CA ALA A 393 -0.39 -10.88 -10.20
C ALA A 393 0.55 -11.90 -10.89
N TYR A 394 1.51 -11.43 -11.70
CA TYR A 394 2.52 -12.33 -12.27
C TYR A 394 3.38 -12.99 -11.19
N ALA A 395 3.86 -12.21 -10.21
CA ALA A 395 4.66 -12.74 -9.11
C ALA A 395 3.94 -13.82 -8.32
N GLU A 396 2.62 -13.70 -8.16
CA GLU A 396 1.80 -14.63 -7.40
C GLU A 396 1.30 -15.82 -8.23
N PHE A 397 0.81 -15.57 -9.45
CA PHE A 397 0.13 -16.60 -10.24
C PHE A 397 1.05 -17.33 -11.21
N GLY A 398 2.24 -16.77 -11.52
CA GLY A 398 3.16 -17.28 -12.52
C GLY A 398 2.65 -17.20 -13.98
N ASP A 399 1.52 -16.52 -14.20
CA ASP A 399 0.91 -16.43 -15.53
C ASP A 399 1.61 -15.34 -16.37
N PRO A 400 2.31 -15.72 -17.45
CA PRO A 400 3.14 -14.80 -18.22
C PRO A 400 2.37 -13.65 -18.87
N ARG A 401 1.06 -13.80 -19.13
CA ARG A 401 0.24 -12.75 -19.75
C ARG A 401 0.28 -11.44 -18.98
N TYR A 402 0.33 -11.50 -17.63
CA TYR A 402 0.40 -10.30 -16.78
C TYR A 402 1.72 -9.55 -16.93
N PHE A 403 2.84 -10.27 -16.93
CA PHE A 403 4.16 -9.67 -17.14
C PHE A 403 4.33 -9.13 -18.57
N ASP A 404 3.84 -9.87 -19.56
CA ASP A 404 3.93 -9.48 -20.97
C ASP A 404 3.13 -8.21 -21.27
N LEU A 405 1.99 -8.03 -20.60
CA LEU A 405 1.24 -6.79 -20.67
C LEU A 405 1.95 -5.67 -19.92
N TRP A 406 2.36 -5.93 -18.66
CA TRP A 406 3.02 -4.93 -17.82
C TRP A 406 4.22 -4.30 -18.51
N ARG A 407 5.11 -5.09 -19.12
CA ARG A 407 6.32 -4.59 -19.78
C ARG A 407 6.06 -3.76 -21.05
N LYS A 408 4.89 -3.87 -21.66
CA LYS A 408 4.51 -3.13 -22.88
C LYS A 408 3.90 -1.76 -22.58
N LEU A 409 3.33 -1.60 -21.41
CA LEU A 409 2.63 -0.37 -21.03
C LEU A 409 3.60 0.73 -20.60
N GLU A 410 3.16 2.01 -20.74
CA GLU A 410 3.92 3.20 -20.35
C GLU A 410 4.24 3.19 -18.84
N ALA A 411 5.53 3.33 -18.52
CA ALA A 411 6.01 3.23 -17.13
C ALA A 411 5.95 4.56 -16.37
N ASP A 412 6.18 5.69 -17.08
CA ASP A 412 6.33 7.02 -16.51
C ASP A 412 5.35 7.99 -17.20
N PRO A 413 4.02 7.83 -17.03
CA PRO A 413 3.05 8.68 -17.71
C PRO A 413 3.23 10.15 -17.35
N SER A 414 3.07 11.04 -18.33
CA SER A 414 3.16 12.48 -18.12
C SER A 414 1.88 13.07 -17.50
N ASP A 415 0.74 12.42 -17.67
CA ASP A 415 -0.55 12.87 -17.15
C ASP A 415 -0.54 12.87 -15.63
N LEU A 416 -0.74 14.06 -15.02
CA LEU A 416 -0.68 14.25 -13.57
C LEU A 416 -1.81 13.53 -12.83
N GLU A 417 -2.98 13.38 -13.44
CA GLU A 417 -4.10 12.64 -12.87
C GLU A 417 -3.79 11.15 -12.82
N ILE A 418 -3.20 10.60 -13.89
CA ILE A 418 -2.76 9.21 -13.90
C ILE A 418 -1.72 8.97 -12.81
N ARG A 419 -0.72 9.84 -12.70
CA ARG A 419 0.31 9.77 -11.65
C ARG A 419 -0.27 9.90 -10.25
N ARG A 420 -1.35 10.66 -10.08
CA ARG A 420 -2.07 10.76 -8.81
C ARG A 420 -2.65 9.42 -8.36
N ASN A 421 -3.05 8.60 -9.30
CA ASN A 421 -3.61 7.27 -9.03
C ASN A 421 -2.53 6.16 -8.95
N MET A 422 -1.26 6.49 -9.18
CA MET A 422 -0.13 5.55 -9.10
C MET A 422 0.65 5.74 -7.80
N ALA A 423 0.17 5.17 -6.72
CA ALA A 423 0.83 5.26 -5.42
C ALA A 423 2.18 4.54 -5.38
N ILE A 424 2.33 3.46 -6.17
CA ILE A 424 3.52 2.61 -6.26
C ILE A 424 4.27 2.93 -7.56
N THR A 425 5.48 3.48 -7.43
CA THR A 425 6.32 3.89 -8.57
C THR A 425 7.55 3.02 -8.78
N GLN A 426 7.93 2.24 -7.76
CA GLN A 426 9.03 1.27 -7.81
C GLN A 426 8.55 -0.13 -7.42
N PRO A 427 7.69 -0.78 -8.24
CA PRO A 427 7.10 -2.08 -7.89
C PRO A 427 8.14 -3.19 -7.72
N VAL A 428 9.37 -3.01 -8.23
CA VAL A 428 10.49 -3.91 -7.99
C VAL A 428 10.80 -4.07 -6.50
N LEU A 429 10.70 -3.00 -5.70
CA LEU A 429 10.89 -3.06 -4.25
C LEU A 429 9.82 -3.89 -3.55
N TRP A 430 8.60 -3.88 -4.07
CA TRP A 430 7.47 -4.61 -3.50
C TRP A 430 7.53 -6.11 -3.74
N ILE A 431 8.02 -6.54 -4.93
CA ILE A 431 8.16 -7.97 -5.25
C ILE A 431 9.43 -8.59 -4.66
N ALA A 432 10.45 -7.76 -4.36
CA ALA A 432 11.71 -8.25 -3.84
C ALA A 432 11.62 -8.84 -2.43
N ARG A 433 10.61 -8.44 -1.66
CA ARG A 433 10.45 -8.70 -0.21
C ARG A 433 11.71 -8.32 0.61
N PRO A 434 11.62 -8.08 1.93
CA PRO A 434 12.76 -7.59 2.74
C PRO A 434 14.01 -8.48 2.71
N ASP A 435 13.88 -9.75 2.31
CA ASP A 435 14.96 -10.75 2.29
C ASP A 435 15.94 -10.63 1.12
N GLY A 436 15.70 -9.70 0.22
CA GLY A 436 16.74 -9.26 -0.72
C GLY A 436 16.41 -9.39 -2.20
N ILE A 437 16.52 -8.26 -2.91
CA ILE A 437 17.05 -8.28 -4.28
C ILE A 437 18.50 -8.76 -4.13
N PRO A 438 18.95 -9.82 -4.84
CA PRO A 438 20.38 -10.07 -4.92
C PRO A 438 21.01 -8.81 -5.50
N LEU A 439 21.83 -8.12 -4.73
CA LEU A 439 22.66 -7.05 -5.25
C LEU A 439 23.34 -7.64 -6.48
N LEU A 440 23.09 -7.09 -7.65
CA LEU A 440 23.82 -7.50 -8.84
C LEU A 440 25.28 -7.28 -8.51
N LYS A 441 26.01 -8.37 -8.21
CA LYS A 441 27.44 -8.29 -7.87
C LYS A 441 28.06 -7.41 -8.95
N LYS A 442 28.82 -6.39 -8.53
CA LYS A 442 29.69 -5.65 -9.46
C LYS A 442 30.40 -6.70 -10.32
N PRO A 443 30.44 -6.56 -11.65
CA PRO A 443 31.27 -7.42 -12.48
C PRO A 443 32.67 -7.38 -11.83
N THR A 444 33.12 -8.50 -11.31
CA THR A 444 34.49 -8.63 -10.82
C THR A 444 35.38 -8.54 -12.05
N GLY A 445 36.02 -7.39 -12.24
CA GLY A 445 37.13 -7.22 -13.19
C GLY A 445 36.75 -6.61 -14.52
N GLN A 446 36.95 -5.33 -14.65
CA GLN A 446 37.75 -4.70 -15.70
C GLN A 446 38.54 -3.55 -15.10
#